data_b5838b68bcc04f5cc01f2f1d5c4a9752
#
_entry.id   b5838b68bcc04f5cc01f2f1d5c4a9752
#
_cell.length_a   1.000
_cell.length_b   1.000
_cell.length_c   1.000
_cell.angle_alpha   90.00
_cell.angle_beta   90.00
_cell.angle_gamma   90.00
#
_symmetry.space_group_name_H-M   'P 1'
#
loop_
_entity.id
_entity.type
_entity.pdbx_description
1 polymer ?
#
loop_
_entity_poly.entity_id
_entity_poly.type
_entity_poly.pdbx_seq_one_letter_code
_entity_poly.pdbx_strand_id
1 'polypeptide(L)'
;MCPRQSRRGRPCAERSTLADVPQRYGPKAALIVVDMQNDFADPKGSLFVQGAADVLPLVNSEARLAADAGAFVVYTQDWHPVSTAHFAKDGGIWPVHCVGGTWGAEFHPELEVVGPAVRKGVNGEDGYSGFTMKDPATGEMIATELGGLLKSRGIEKAVVVGLATDYCVSATAIDAANLGFQTEVLQDAIAAVNLNAGDGQAAIGRMSAAGCILGHCYGSLP
;
A
#
# COMPACT_ATOMS: atom_id res chain seq x y z
N MET A 1 24.06 47.44 -52.79
CA MET A 1 24.76 46.39 -52.03
C MET A 1 24.22 46.45 -50.62
N CYS A 2 23.42 45.48 -50.18
CA CYS A 2 22.84 45.44 -48.85
C CYS A 2 23.37 44.19 -48.18
N PRO A 3 23.96 44.24 -46.96
CA PRO A 3 24.50 43.05 -46.29
C PRO A 3 23.40 42.25 -45.62
N ARG A 4 23.39 40.94 -45.82
CA ARG A 4 22.52 39.94 -45.19
C ARG A 4 22.85 39.83 -43.70
N GLN A 5 21.86 40.05 -42.82
CA GLN A 5 21.96 39.75 -41.41
C GLN A 5 21.72 38.24 -41.22
N SER A 6 22.68 37.57 -40.59
CA SER A 6 22.62 36.17 -40.13
C SER A 6 21.71 36.06 -38.94
N ARG A 7 20.61 35.31 -39.05
CA ARG A 7 19.78 34.92 -37.92
C ARG A 7 20.55 33.86 -37.09
N ARG A 8 20.99 34.20 -35.92
CA ARG A 8 21.50 33.25 -34.93
C ARG A 8 20.31 32.43 -34.41
N GLY A 9 20.39 31.11 -34.60
CA GLY A 9 19.43 30.13 -34.08
C GLY A 9 19.41 30.21 -32.54
N ARG A 10 18.22 30.21 -31.97
CA ARG A 10 18.02 30.01 -30.53
C ARG A 10 18.46 28.59 -30.19
N PRO A 11 19.18 28.36 -29.05
CA PRO A 11 19.46 27.01 -28.61
C PRO A 11 18.15 26.31 -28.28
N CYS A 12 18.01 25.08 -28.76
CA CYS A 12 16.96 24.14 -28.40
C CYS A 12 16.91 24.03 -26.87
N ALA A 13 15.74 24.21 -26.27
CA ALA A 13 15.52 23.93 -24.87
C ALA A 13 16.01 22.50 -24.58
N GLU A 14 16.94 22.38 -23.65
CA GLU A 14 17.39 21.10 -23.10
C GLU A 14 16.17 20.33 -22.63
N ARG A 15 15.93 19.16 -23.24
CA ARG A 15 15.02 18.17 -22.70
C ARG A 15 15.63 17.75 -21.38
N SER A 16 15.00 18.14 -20.30
CA SER A 16 15.22 17.55 -18.98
C SER A 16 15.13 16.03 -19.16
N THR A 17 16.27 15.36 -19.08
CA THR A 17 16.32 13.91 -19.19
C THR A 17 15.72 13.33 -17.93
N LEU A 18 14.86 12.34 -18.06
CA LEU A 18 14.24 11.51 -16.99
C LEU A 18 15.28 10.79 -16.09
N ALA A 19 16.55 11.13 -16.21
CA ALA A 19 17.67 10.47 -15.53
C ALA A 19 17.93 10.89 -14.08
N ASP A 20 17.27 11.95 -13.56
CA ASP A 20 17.53 12.49 -12.22
C ASP A 20 16.42 12.23 -11.18
N VAL A 21 15.36 11.50 -11.54
CA VAL A 21 14.38 11.05 -10.56
C VAL A 21 14.93 9.76 -9.92
N PRO A 22 15.14 9.71 -8.58
CA PRO A 22 15.54 8.46 -7.93
C PRO A 22 14.59 7.35 -8.34
N GLN A 23 15.09 6.30 -8.97
CA GLN A 23 14.27 5.21 -9.48
C GLN A 23 13.66 4.47 -8.28
N ARG A 24 12.38 4.76 -7.97
CA ARG A 24 11.65 4.14 -6.86
C ARG A 24 11.58 2.63 -7.03
N TYR A 25 11.35 2.17 -8.24
CA TYR A 25 11.14 0.77 -8.61
C TYR A 25 12.30 0.19 -9.39
N GLY A 26 12.48 -1.12 -9.25
CA GLY A 26 13.48 -1.95 -9.93
C GLY A 26 13.43 -3.37 -9.36
N PRO A 27 14.29 -4.30 -9.83
CA PRO A 27 14.23 -5.73 -9.46
C PRO A 27 14.38 -6.04 -7.97
N LYS A 28 14.94 -5.11 -7.19
CA LYS A 28 15.09 -5.24 -5.73
C LYS A 28 14.04 -4.48 -4.92
N ALA A 29 13.04 -3.92 -5.59
CA ALA A 29 11.91 -3.23 -4.95
C ALA A 29 10.65 -4.08 -5.02
N ALA A 30 9.81 -3.94 -4.00
CA ALA A 30 8.43 -4.43 -4.03
C ALA A 30 7.46 -3.28 -3.81
N LEU A 31 6.33 -3.30 -4.54
CA LEU A 31 5.13 -2.54 -4.21
C LEU A 31 4.19 -3.46 -3.43
N ILE A 32 3.82 -3.05 -2.24
CA ILE A 32 2.84 -3.73 -1.39
C ILE A 32 1.54 -2.93 -1.43
N VAL A 33 0.53 -3.50 -2.07
CA VAL A 33 -0.82 -2.92 -2.16
C VAL A 33 -1.65 -3.51 -1.05
N VAL A 34 -2.02 -2.67 -0.07
CA VAL A 34 -2.66 -3.11 1.17
C VAL A 34 -4.18 -3.04 1.02
N ASP A 35 -4.84 -4.19 1.16
CA ASP A 35 -6.27 -4.41 1.43
C ASP A 35 -7.25 -3.58 0.58
N MET A 36 -7.02 -3.47 -0.73
CA MET A 36 -7.91 -2.78 -1.67
C MET A 36 -9.13 -3.65 -2.01
N GLN A 37 -9.87 -4.07 -0.97
CA GLN A 37 -11.03 -4.97 -1.01
C GLN A 37 -12.36 -4.21 -0.99
N ASN A 38 -13.44 -4.86 -1.43
CA ASN A 38 -14.75 -4.22 -1.54
C ASN A 38 -15.26 -3.65 -0.22
N ASP A 39 -15.08 -4.38 0.90
CA ASP A 39 -15.55 -3.89 2.20
C ASP A 39 -14.85 -2.60 2.66
N PHE A 40 -13.65 -2.32 2.14
CA PHE A 40 -12.89 -1.10 2.46
C PHE A 40 -12.96 -0.04 1.37
N ALA A 41 -13.02 -0.44 0.10
CA ALA A 41 -12.86 0.47 -1.04
C ALA A 41 -14.18 0.85 -1.74
N ASP A 42 -15.23 0.02 -1.66
CA ASP A 42 -16.55 0.31 -2.25
C ASP A 42 -17.46 1.00 -1.22
N PRO A 43 -18.21 2.06 -1.60
CA PRO A 43 -19.15 2.72 -0.70
C PRO A 43 -20.23 1.83 -0.07
N LYS A 44 -20.47 0.63 -0.62
CA LYS A 44 -21.38 -0.37 -0.06
C LYS A 44 -20.69 -1.32 0.91
N GLY A 45 -19.38 -1.22 1.04
CA GLY A 45 -18.59 -2.05 1.94
C GLY A 45 -18.95 -1.82 3.41
N SER A 46 -18.84 -2.86 4.22
CA SER A 46 -19.22 -2.82 5.64
C SER A 46 -18.28 -1.95 6.49
N LEU A 47 -17.09 -1.65 5.99
CA LEU A 47 -16.08 -0.83 6.65
C LEU A 47 -15.43 0.16 5.65
N PHE A 48 -16.28 0.81 4.86
CA PHE A 48 -15.85 1.72 3.80
C PHE A 48 -14.93 2.83 4.33
N VAL A 49 -13.78 2.97 3.70
CA VAL A 49 -12.79 4.02 3.98
C VAL A 49 -13.03 5.22 3.07
N GLN A 50 -13.39 6.36 3.65
CA GLN A 50 -13.59 7.59 2.89
C GLN A 50 -12.27 8.00 2.19
N GLY A 51 -12.34 8.34 0.91
CA GLY A 51 -11.15 8.65 0.08
C GLY A 51 -10.60 7.45 -0.70
N ALA A 52 -11.12 6.24 -0.50
CA ALA A 52 -10.68 5.06 -1.26
C ALA A 52 -10.80 5.24 -2.79
N ALA A 53 -11.85 5.94 -3.24
CA ALA A 53 -12.06 6.24 -4.67
C ALA A 53 -10.96 7.13 -5.27
N ASP A 54 -10.36 8.03 -4.48
CA ASP A 54 -9.25 8.88 -4.92
C ASP A 54 -7.92 8.11 -4.91
N VAL A 55 -7.77 7.16 -3.99
CA VAL A 55 -6.58 6.32 -3.84
C VAL A 55 -6.47 5.27 -4.94
N LEU A 56 -7.57 4.66 -5.34
CA LEU A 56 -7.60 3.52 -6.27
C LEU A 56 -6.89 3.79 -7.62
N PRO A 57 -7.13 4.90 -8.34
CA PRO A 57 -6.42 5.18 -9.59
C PRO A 57 -4.91 5.40 -9.39
N LEU A 58 -4.49 5.95 -8.25
CA LEU A 58 -3.08 6.14 -7.91
C LEU A 58 -2.40 4.80 -7.63
N VAL A 59 -3.05 3.92 -6.89
CA VAL A 59 -2.58 2.54 -6.64
C VAL A 59 -2.40 1.79 -7.95
N ASN A 60 -3.36 1.86 -8.87
CA ASN A 60 -3.26 1.23 -10.19
C ASN A 60 -2.10 1.80 -11.01
N SER A 61 -1.91 3.12 -10.98
CA SER A 61 -0.78 3.77 -11.66
C SER A 61 0.56 3.29 -11.12
N GLU A 62 0.71 3.25 -9.80
CA GLU A 62 1.94 2.78 -9.14
C GLU A 62 2.18 1.28 -9.39
N ALA A 63 1.12 0.45 -9.44
CA ALA A 63 1.24 -0.97 -9.75
C ALA A 63 1.77 -1.21 -11.18
N ARG A 64 1.29 -0.44 -12.17
CA ARG A 64 1.83 -0.47 -13.53
C ARG A 64 3.29 -0.02 -13.58
N LEU A 65 3.61 1.12 -12.97
CA LEU A 65 4.98 1.64 -12.92
C LEU A 65 5.95 0.66 -12.27
N ALA A 66 5.54 0.03 -11.18
CA ALA A 66 6.34 -0.98 -10.49
C ALA A 66 6.58 -2.22 -11.37
N ALA A 67 5.52 -2.75 -11.98
CA ALA A 67 5.61 -3.91 -12.87
C ALA A 67 6.49 -3.62 -14.09
N ASP A 68 6.32 -2.48 -14.75
CA ASP A 68 7.11 -2.06 -15.93
C ASP A 68 8.59 -1.87 -15.59
N ALA A 69 8.91 -1.47 -14.36
CA ALA A 69 10.28 -1.35 -13.87
C ALA A 69 10.88 -2.68 -13.37
N GLY A 70 10.12 -3.78 -13.43
CA GLY A 70 10.56 -5.11 -12.98
C GLY A 70 10.54 -5.27 -11.45
N ALA A 71 9.85 -4.41 -10.73
CA ALA A 71 9.63 -4.58 -9.29
C ALA A 71 8.58 -5.67 -9.01
N PHE A 72 8.64 -6.25 -7.83
CA PHE A 72 7.67 -7.24 -7.40
C PHE A 72 6.41 -6.55 -6.86
N VAL A 73 5.26 -6.77 -7.49
CA VAL A 73 3.98 -6.26 -6.98
C VAL A 73 3.29 -7.36 -6.20
N VAL A 74 2.87 -7.06 -4.98
CA VAL A 74 2.16 -7.99 -4.09
C VAL A 74 1.02 -7.28 -3.38
N TYR A 75 -0.08 -8.00 -3.20
CA TYR A 75 -1.30 -7.50 -2.58
C TYR A 75 -1.51 -8.17 -1.24
N THR A 76 -2.12 -7.47 -0.26
CA THR A 76 -2.64 -8.10 0.93
C THR A 76 -4.16 -8.15 0.89
N GLN A 77 -4.74 -9.15 1.56
CA GLN A 77 -6.18 -9.30 1.76
C GLN A 77 -6.47 -9.71 3.20
N ASP A 78 -7.36 -8.98 3.87
CA ASP A 78 -8.06 -9.53 5.03
C ASP A 78 -8.97 -10.67 4.55
N TRP A 79 -8.91 -11.80 5.25
CA TRP A 79 -9.67 -12.99 4.86
C TRP A 79 -10.14 -13.72 6.10
N HIS A 80 -11.16 -13.15 6.73
CA HIS A 80 -11.63 -13.64 8.02
C HIS A 80 -12.61 -14.82 7.91
N PRO A 81 -12.61 -15.74 8.88
CA PRO A 81 -13.74 -16.66 9.05
C PRO A 81 -15.00 -15.88 9.48
N VAL A 82 -16.17 -16.54 9.38
CA VAL A 82 -17.46 -15.93 9.76
C VAL A 82 -17.53 -15.48 11.23
N SER A 83 -16.65 -15.98 12.07
CA SER A 83 -16.53 -15.65 13.49
C SER A 83 -15.05 -15.56 13.88
N THR A 84 -14.68 -14.45 14.50
CA THR A 84 -13.34 -14.19 15.00
C THR A 84 -13.40 -13.14 16.10
N ALA A 85 -12.47 -13.19 17.05
CA ALA A 85 -12.34 -12.20 18.12
C ALA A 85 -12.10 -10.76 17.61
N HIS A 86 -11.80 -10.59 16.33
CA HIS A 86 -11.66 -9.30 15.65
C HIS A 86 -13.01 -8.57 15.50
N PHE A 87 -14.12 -9.31 15.36
CA PHE A 87 -15.45 -8.75 15.13
C PHE A 87 -16.17 -8.36 16.43
N ALA A 88 -16.90 -7.25 16.40
CA ALA A 88 -17.67 -6.76 17.53
C ALA A 88 -18.69 -7.76 18.07
N LYS A 89 -19.31 -8.56 17.18
CA LYS A 89 -20.24 -9.62 17.58
C LYS A 89 -19.59 -10.76 18.38
N ASP A 90 -18.26 -10.88 18.29
CA ASP A 90 -17.46 -11.92 18.94
C ASP A 90 -16.51 -11.34 20.01
N GLY A 91 -16.70 -10.07 20.39
CA GLY A 91 -15.95 -9.39 21.47
C GLY A 91 -14.85 -8.42 21.00
N GLY A 92 -14.64 -8.27 19.70
CA GLY A 92 -13.74 -7.28 19.11
C GLY A 92 -14.38 -5.90 18.94
N ILE A 93 -13.82 -5.08 18.08
CA ILE A 93 -14.27 -3.70 17.86
C ILE A 93 -14.86 -3.45 16.48
N TRP A 94 -14.58 -4.32 15.50
CA TRP A 94 -14.93 -4.07 14.11
C TRP A 94 -16.28 -4.68 13.72
N PRO A 95 -17.04 -4.05 12.83
CA PRO A 95 -18.16 -4.72 12.17
C PRO A 95 -17.64 -5.95 11.41
N VAL A 96 -18.54 -6.87 11.09
CA VAL A 96 -18.17 -8.02 10.22
C VAL A 96 -17.74 -7.48 8.85
N HIS A 97 -16.54 -7.83 8.43
CA HIS A 97 -15.98 -7.43 7.15
C HIS A 97 -15.03 -8.49 6.60
N CYS A 98 -14.75 -8.44 5.32
CA CYS A 98 -13.79 -9.29 4.61
C CYS A 98 -13.91 -10.79 4.96
N VAL A 99 -15.14 -11.28 5.11
CA VAL A 99 -15.39 -12.71 5.35
C VAL A 99 -15.01 -13.48 4.09
N GLY A 100 -14.12 -14.47 4.24
CA GLY A 100 -13.59 -15.26 3.13
C GLY A 100 -14.65 -15.85 2.24
N GLY A 101 -14.49 -15.68 0.91
CA GLY A 101 -15.45 -16.15 -0.09
C GLY A 101 -16.69 -15.28 -0.26
N THR A 102 -16.78 -14.13 0.40
CA THR A 102 -17.84 -13.14 0.17
C THR A 102 -17.36 -12.01 -0.71
N TRP A 103 -18.29 -11.27 -1.32
CA TRP A 103 -18.01 -10.07 -2.10
C TRP A 103 -17.11 -9.06 -1.35
N GLY A 104 -17.37 -8.87 -0.05
CA GLY A 104 -16.61 -7.92 0.77
C GLY A 104 -15.11 -8.23 0.84
N ALA A 105 -14.75 -9.52 0.85
CA ALA A 105 -13.37 -9.98 0.89
C ALA A 105 -12.67 -9.97 -0.49
N GLU A 106 -13.41 -9.83 -1.58
CA GLU A 106 -12.82 -9.74 -2.92
C GLU A 106 -12.16 -8.37 -3.13
N PHE A 107 -11.16 -8.32 -4.00
CA PHE A 107 -10.59 -7.05 -4.43
C PHE A 107 -11.63 -6.19 -5.14
N HIS A 108 -11.50 -4.87 -5.00
CA HIS A 108 -12.34 -3.93 -5.72
C HIS A 108 -12.23 -4.18 -7.24
N PRO A 109 -13.35 -4.20 -7.99
CA PRO A 109 -13.36 -4.60 -9.41
C PRO A 109 -12.53 -3.68 -10.32
N GLU A 110 -12.29 -2.44 -9.92
CA GLU A 110 -11.44 -1.51 -10.65
C GLU A 110 -9.96 -1.58 -10.25
N LEU A 111 -9.59 -2.45 -9.29
CA LEU A 111 -8.19 -2.68 -8.95
C LEU A 111 -7.50 -3.51 -10.03
N GLU A 112 -6.38 -3.03 -10.53
CA GLU A 112 -5.52 -3.79 -11.44
C GLU A 112 -4.59 -4.71 -10.65
N VAL A 113 -4.90 -6.00 -10.64
CA VAL A 113 -4.12 -7.01 -9.93
C VAL A 113 -3.09 -7.63 -10.87
N VAL A 114 -1.82 -7.27 -10.70
CA VAL A 114 -0.70 -7.71 -11.54
C VAL A 114 0.30 -8.64 -10.81
N GLY A 115 -0.01 -9.05 -9.59
CA GLY A 115 0.83 -9.90 -8.76
C GLY A 115 0.05 -10.79 -7.80
N PRO A 116 0.71 -11.61 -6.99
CA PRO A 116 0.07 -12.50 -6.04
C PRO A 116 -0.55 -11.74 -4.87
N ALA A 117 -1.51 -12.38 -4.18
CA ALA A 117 -2.10 -11.92 -2.94
C ALA A 117 -1.63 -12.76 -1.75
N VAL A 118 -1.37 -12.11 -0.62
CA VAL A 118 -1.12 -12.71 0.69
C VAL A 118 -2.35 -12.46 1.56
N ARG A 119 -2.97 -13.52 2.04
CA ARG A 119 -4.13 -13.46 2.92
C ARG A 119 -3.73 -13.45 4.37
N LYS A 120 -4.42 -12.64 5.18
CA LYS A 120 -4.23 -12.55 6.62
C LYS A 120 -5.56 -12.76 7.35
N GLY A 121 -5.52 -13.28 8.58
CA GLY A 121 -6.72 -13.56 9.38
C GLY A 121 -7.47 -14.84 9.00
N VAL A 122 -6.90 -15.71 8.17
CA VAL A 122 -7.57 -16.90 7.58
C VAL A 122 -8.07 -17.88 8.62
N ASN A 123 -7.35 -18.06 9.74
CA ASN A 123 -7.72 -18.96 10.82
C ASN A 123 -8.25 -18.22 12.05
N GLY A 124 -8.66 -16.96 11.88
CA GLY A 124 -9.17 -16.11 12.96
C GLY A 124 -8.09 -15.36 13.72
N GLU A 125 -6.86 -15.33 13.20
CA GLU A 125 -5.79 -14.48 13.73
C GLU A 125 -6.21 -13.02 13.72
N ASP A 126 -5.72 -12.24 14.71
CA ASP A 126 -5.96 -10.82 14.85
C ASP A 126 -4.73 -10.01 14.44
N GLY A 127 -4.94 -8.83 13.90
CA GLY A 127 -3.88 -7.90 13.53
C GLY A 127 -4.12 -7.18 12.22
N TYR A 128 -3.21 -6.27 11.90
CA TYR A 128 -3.36 -5.37 10.75
C TYR A 128 -2.23 -5.50 9.74
N SER A 129 -1.06 -5.98 10.19
CA SER A 129 0.13 -6.02 9.35
C SER A 129 0.03 -7.09 8.27
N GLY A 130 0.49 -6.76 7.07
CA GLY A 130 0.72 -7.75 6.02
C GLY A 130 1.82 -8.76 6.36
N PHE A 131 2.68 -8.49 7.35
CA PHE A 131 3.81 -9.34 7.73
C PHE A 131 3.54 -10.23 8.95
N THR A 132 2.71 -9.74 9.88
CA THR A 132 2.49 -10.43 11.16
C THR A 132 1.02 -10.37 11.57
N MET A 133 0.58 -11.46 12.20
CA MET A 133 -0.74 -11.60 12.81
C MET A 133 -0.56 -12.13 14.23
N LYS A 134 -1.56 -11.95 15.08
CA LYS A 134 -1.58 -12.45 16.45
C LYS A 134 -2.49 -13.67 16.55
N ASP A 135 -1.95 -14.78 17.05
CA ASP A 135 -2.73 -15.96 17.33
C ASP A 135 -3.74 -15.67 18.46
N PRO A 136 -5.06 -15.86 18.25
CA PRO A 136 -6.06 -15.54 19.22
C PRO A 136 -6.05 -16.47 20.46
N ALA A 137 -5.51 -17.67 20.36
CA ALA A 137 -5.46 -18.65 21.42
C ALA A 137 -4.23 -18.47 22.32
N THR A 138 -3.06 -18.21 21.72
CA THR A 138 -1.78 -18.11 22.45
C THR A 138 -1.35 -16.67 22.69
N GLY A 139 -1.83 -15.70 21.87
CA GLY A 139 -1.40 -14.32 21.86
C GLY A 139 -0.02 -14.10 21.22
N GLU A 140 0.57 -15.14 20.65
CA GLU A 140 1.87 -15.07 19.99
C GLU A 140 1.75 -14.42 18.60
N MET A 141 2.82 -13.72 18.20
CA MET A 141 2.91 -13.16 16.85
C MET A 141 3.31 -14.23 15.84
N ILE A 142 2.54 -14.38 14.79
CA ILE A 142 2.73 -15.34 13.71
C ILE A 142 3.10 -14.56 12.45
N ALA A 143 4.16 -14.99 11.77
CA ALA A 143 4.54 -14.41 10.48
C ALA A 143 3.58 -14.87 9.37
N THR A 144 3.20 -13.95 8.49
CA THR A 144 2.56 -14.28 7.22
C THR A 144 3.59 -14.74 6.19
N GLU A 145 3.12 -15.10 5.00
CA GLU A 145 4.00 -15.46 3.89
C GLU A 145 4.78 -14.26 3.32
N LEU A 146 4.32 -13.01 3.54
CA LEU A 146 4.86 -11.82 2.87
C LEU A 146 6.36 -11.64 3.08
N GLY A 147 6.82 -11.72 4.33
CA GLY A 147 8.24 -11.53 4.65
C GLY A 147 9.15 -12.56 3.97
N GLY A 148 8.73 -13.83 3.96
CA GLY A 148 9.44 -14.91 3.25
C GLY A 148 9.45 -14.71 1.74
N LEU A 149 8.32 -14.27 1.20
CA LEU A 149 8.13 -14.01 -0.22
C LEU A 149 9.05 -12.89 -0.72
N LEU A 150 9.18 -11.80 0.03
CA LEU A 150 10.08 -10.69 -0.31
C LEU A 150 11.57 -11.10 -0.17
N LYS A 151 11.94 -11.76 0.94
CA LYS A 151 13.31 -12.19 1.19
C LYS A 151 13.80 -13.19 0.14
N SER A 152 12.97 -14.15 -0.27
CA SER A 152 13.33 -15.15 -1.29
C SER A 152 13.60 -14.53 -2.66
N ARG A 153 13.09 -13.32 -2.92
CA ARG A 153 13.32 -12.54 -4.15
C ARG A 153 14.45 -11.54 -4.04
N GLY A 154 15.14 -11.46 -2.90
CA GLY A 154 16.20 -10.49 -2.66
C GLY A 154 15.70 -9.05 -2.66
N ILE A 155 14.44 -8.80 -2.26
CA ILE A 155 13.89 -7.46 -2.12
C ILE A 155 14.62 -6.72 -0.99
N GLU A 156 15.01 -5.49 -1.26
CA GLU A 156 15.70 -4.59 -0.33
C GLU A 156 14.83 -3.37 0.01
N LYS A 157 13.92 -2.98 -0.90
CA LYS A 157 13.02 -1.83 -0.75
C LYS A 157 11.56 -2.27 -0.81
N ALA A 158 10.74 -1.74 0.11
CA ALA A 158 9.29 -1.89 0.13
C ALA A 158 8.62 -0.53 -0.07
N VAL A 159 7.73 -0.42 -1.04
CA VAL A 159 6.84 0.74 -1.24
C VAL A 159 5.44 0.31 -0.84
N VAL A 160 4.78 1.08 0.03
CA VAL A 160 3.48 0.71 0.62
C VAL A 160 2.42 1.70 0.20
N VAL A 161 1.29 1.19 -0.29
CA VAL A 161 0.09 1.94 -0.71
C VAL A 161 -1.18 1.19 -0.28
N GLY A 162 -2.35 1.81 -0.37
CA GLY A 162 -3.65 1.16 -0.12
C GLY A 162 -4.34 1.60 1.16
N LEU A 163 -5.07 0.69 1.81
CA LEU A 163 -6.00 0.99 2.92
C LEU A 163 -5.69 0.15 4.17
N ALA A 164 -6.00 0.62 5.37
CA ALA A 164 -6.19 2.01 5.73
C ALA A 164 -4.94 2.54 6.43
N THR A 165 -4.66 3.84 6.22
CA THR A 165 -3.45 4.53 6.73
C THR A 165 -3.20 4.27 8.20
N ASP A 166 -4.22 4.41 9.04
CA ASP A 166 -4.16 4.35 10.50
C ASP A 166 -4.10 2.91 11.06
N TYR A 167 -4.36 1.90 10.23
CA TYR A 167 -4.37 0.47 10.59
C TYR A 167 -3.41 -0.35 9.72
N CYS A 168 -3.91 -1.02 8.70
CA CYS A 168 -3.16 -2.02 7.93
C CYS A 168 -1.94 -1.43 7.20
N VAL A 169 -2.06 -0.23 6.65
CA VAL A 169 -0.93 0.45 5.98
C VAL A 169 0.16 0.76 6.99
N SER A 170 -0.16 1.43 8.11
CA SER A 170 0.86 1.79 9.10
C SER A 170 1.51 0.58 9.74
N ALA A 171 0.74 -0.46 10.07
CA ALA A 171 1.27 -1.69 10.63
C ALA A 171 2.20 -2.41 9.64
N THR A 172 1.79 -2.52 8.37
CA THR A 172 2.60 -3.13 7.32
C THR A 172 3.90 -2.35 7.05
N ALA A 173 3.83 -1.02 6.96
CA ALA A 173 4.99 -0.18 6.72
C ALA A 173 6.00 -0.22 7.88
N ILE A 174 5.52 -0.17 9.12
CA ILE A 174 6.37 -0.25 10.32
C ILE A 174 7.04 -1.62 10.42
N ASP A 175 6.30 -2.71 10.19
CA ASP A 175 6.87 -4.06 10.18
C ASP A 175 7.90 -4.24 9.06
N ALA A 176 7.64 -3.69 7.86
CA ALA A 176 8.62 -3.71 6.77
C ALA A 176 9.92 -3.02 7.18
N ALA A 177 9.84 -1.83 7.79
CA ALA A 177 11.02 -1.10 8.28
C ALA A 177 11.77 -1.89 9.37
N ASN A 178 11.05 -2.44 10.35
CA ASN A 178 11.62 -3.25 11.43
C ASN A 178 12.27 -4.55 10.92
N LEU A 179 11.79 -5.10 9.81
CA LEU A 179 12.37 -6.27 9.14
C LEU A 179 13.60 -5.94 8.26
N GLY A 180 13.98 -4.65 8.20
CA GLY A 180 15.18 -4.16 7.52
C GLY A 180 14.98 -3.75 6.06
N PHE A 181 13.73 -3.68 5.57
CA PHE A 181 13.48 -3.12 4.25
C PHE A 181 13.59 -1.60 4.27
N GLN A 182 14.19 -1.01 3.23
CA GLN A 182 14.06 0.43 2.99
C GLN A 182 12.62 0.72 2.63
N THR A 183 11.83 1.25 3.58
CA THR A 183 10.39 1.39 3.43
C THR A 183 9.98 2.79 3.04
N GLU A 184 9.19 2.92 1.98
CA GLU A 184 8.59 4.16 1.51
C GLU A 184 7.06 4.02 1.53
N VAL A 185 6.34 5.05 1.98
CA VAL A 185 4.87 5.11 1.99
C VAL A 185 4.43 6.29 1.12
N LEU A 186 3.54 6.06 0.16
CA LEU A 186 3.04 7.10 -0.74
C LEU A 186 1.78 7.73 -0.14
N GLN A 187 1.92 8.95 0.39
CA GLN A 187 0.90 9.63 1.19
C GLN A 187 -0.40 9.94 0.42
N ASP A 188 -0.31 10.13 -0.88
CA ASP A 188 -1.44 10.38 -1.78
C ASP A 188 -2.11 9.08 -2.27
N ALA A 189 -1.46 7.92 -2.08
CA ALA A 189 -2.00 6.61 -2.42
C ALA A 189 -2.46 5.81 -1.18
N ILE A 190 -2.81 6.48 -0.09
CA ILE A 190 -3.35 5.90 1.14
C ILE A 190 -4.52 6.73 1.66
N ALA A 191 -5.48 6.10 2.35
CA ALA A 191 -6.59 6.79 3.01
C ALA A 191 -6.84 6.19 4.41
N ALA A 192 -7.27 7.03 5.35
CA ALA A 192 -7.47 6.65 6.75
C ALA A 192 -8.95 6.43 7.09
N VAL A 193 -9.21 5.53 8.04
CA VAL A 193 -10.53 5.36 8.65
C VAL A 193 -10.87 6.56 9.51
N ASN A 194 -9.91 7.06 10.31
CA ASN A 194 -10.09 8.19 11.23
C ASN A 194 -11.28 7.98 12.18
N LEU A 195 -11.30 6.87 12.94
CA LEU A 195 -12.30 6.68 14.00
C LEU A 195 -12.31 7.88 14.95
N ASN A 196 -11.12 8.42 15.25
CA ASN A 196 -10.98 9.72 15.89
C ASN A 196 -10.28 10.68 14.91
N ALA A 197 -10.67 11.95 14.97
CA ALA A 197 -10.04 12.97 14.14
C ALA A 197 -8.51 13.00 14.37
N GLY A 198 -7.75 12.85 13.28
CA GLY A 198 -6.29 12.88 13.32
C GLY A 198 -5.58 11.51 13.48
N ASP A 199 -6.31 10.39 13.56
CA ASP A 199 -5.70 9.05 13.66
C ASP A 199 -4.77 8.77 12.47
N GLY A 200 -5.18 9.13 11.26
CA GLY A 200 -4.36 9.02 10.04
C GLY A 200 -3.07 9.83 10.13
N GLN A 201 -3.15 11.09 10.60
CA GLN A 201 -1.97 11.93 10.76
C GLN A 201 -1.03 11.39 11.85
N ALA A 202 -1.59 10.87 12.94
CA ALA A 202 -0.80 10.20 13.98
C ALA A 202 -0.10 8.94 13.45
N ALA A 203 -0.77 8.17 12.57
CA ALA A 203 -0.18 7.01 11.92
C ALA A 203 1.00 7.39 10.98
N ILE A 204 0.86 8.46 10.20
CA ILE A 204 1.95 9.01 9.39
C ILE A 204 3.15 9.36 10.29
N GLY A 205 2.91 10.00 11.44
CA GLY A 205 3.96 10.28 12.42
C GLY A 205 4.63 9.01 12.96
N ARG A 206 3.87 7.95 13.26
CA ARG A 206 4.43 6.66 13.71
C ARG A 206 5.28 5.99 12.63
N MET A 207 4.83 5.99 11.37
CA MET A 207 5.60 5.44 10.24
C MET A 207 6.92 6.20 10.05
N SER A 208 6.89 7.53 10.09
CA SER A 208 8.10 8.36 10.03
C SER A 208 9.06 8.07 11.18
N ALA A 209 8.56 7.95 12.40
CA ALA A 209 9.37 7.61 13.59
C ALA A 209 10.00 6.21 13.52
N ALA A 210 9.37 5.28 12.81
CA ALA A 210 9.90 3.94 12.52
C ALA A 210 10.92 3.92 11.37
N GLY A 211 11.23 5.07 10.76
CA GLY A 211 12.21 5.20 9.68
C GLY A 211 11.63 5.03 8.27
N CYS A 212 10.30 5.02 8.12
CA CYS A 212 9.68 5.02 6.79
C CYS A 212 9.88 6.38 6.11
N ILE A 213 10.21 6.35 4.82
CA ILE A 213 10.25 7.53 3.96
C ILE A 213 8.81 7.85 3.55
N LEU A 214 8.42 9.11 3.68
CA LEU A 214 7.11 9.59 3.24
C LEU A 214 7.27 10.22 1.86
N GLY A 215 6.71 9.58 0.84
CA GLY A 215 6.76 9.99 -0.55
C GLY A 215 5.38 10.32 -1.12
N HIS A 216 5.36 10.61 -2.43
CA HIS A 216 4.15 10.82 -3.24
C HIS A 216 4.29 10.08 -4.56
N CYS A 217 3.16 9.75 -5.19
CA CYS A 217 3.12 9.13 -6.51
C CYS A 217 3.83 9.98 -7.57
N TYR A 218 4.33 9.34 -8.62
CA TYR A 218 4.92 10.07 -9.74
C TYR A 218 3.84 10.92 -10.44
N GLY A 219 4.09 12.22 -10.60
CA GLY A 219 3.18 13.15 -11.26
C GLY A 219 2.13 13.82 -10.34
N SER A 220 2.12 13.50 -9.04
CA SER A 220 1.22 14.12 -8.05
C SER A 220 1.82 15.36 -7.36
N LEU A 221 2.97 15.85 -7.81
CA LEU A 221 3.53 17.10 -7.29
C LEU A 221 2.69 18.28 -7.73
N PRO A 222 2.32 19.20 -6.83
CA PRO A 222 1.52 20.38 -7.12
C PRO A 222 2.18 21.34 -8.08
#